data_e0790667a5448b5f5d03cf421f93c4be
#
_entry.id   e0790667a5448b5f5d03cf421f93c4be
#
_cell.length_a   1.000
_cell.length_b   1.000
_cell.length_c   1.000
_cell.angle_alpha   90.00
_cell.angle_beta   90.00
_cell.angle_gamma   90.00
#
_symmetry.space_group_name_H-M   'P 1'
#
loop_
_entity.id
_entity.type
_entity.pdbx_description
1 polymer ?
#
loop_
_entity_poly.entity_id
_entity_poly.type
_entity_poly.pdbx_seq_one_letter_code
_entity_poly.pdbx_strand_id
1 'polypeptide(L)'
;MRIAILGSGSVGSGLARGWSRLGHSVVIGSRAPESERLGDLVAEIGNGVQVTSLTESVVRADVVVLAVPWQAAEESVMVLGDLSGYTLIDATNPFVKGLNIGVNQDESGGELVAEWATGANVVKALNIVDARLL
;
A
#
# COMPACT_ATOMS: atom_id res chain seq x y z
N MET A 1 16.32 -2.89 -1.93
CA MET A 1 15.13 -3.73 -1.73
C MET A 1 14.14 -3.46 -2.86
N ARG A 2 13.30 -4.45 -3.19
CA ARG A 2 12.12 -4.26 -4.03
C ARG A 2 10.89 -4.06 -3.15
N ILE A 3 10.23 -2.93 -3.28
CA ILE A 3 9.09 -2.54 -2.44
C ILE A 3 7.86 -2.40 -3.33
N ALA A 4 6.80 -3.15 -3.00
CA ALA A 4 5.48 -2.99 -3.61
C ALA A 4 4.64 -2.05 -2.74
N ILE A 5 4.04 -1.03 -3.34
CA ILE A 5 3.13 -0.10 -2.65
C ILE A 5 1.75 -0.24 -3.26
N LEU A 6 0.82 -0.80 -2.50
CA LEU A 6 -0.58 -0.90 -2.92
C LEU A 6 -1.27 0.43 -2.67
N GLY A 7 -1.57 1.15 -3.74
CA GLY A 7 -2.19 2.47 -3.69
C GLY A 7 -1.27 3.61 -4.10
N SER A 8 -1.85 4.59 -4.79
CA SER A 8 -1.18 5.74 -5.39
C SER A 8 -1.72 7.09 -4.87
N GLY A 9 -2.31 7.06 -3.67
CA GLY A 9 -2.75 8.26 -2.96
C GLY A 9 -1.58 9.04 -2.35
N SER A 10 -1.87 10.03 -1.51
CA SER A 10 -0.84 10.89 -0.90
C SER A 10 0.23 10.10 -0.14
N VAL A 11 -0.17 9.09 0.64
CA VAL A 11 0.76 8.23 1.37
C VAL A 11 1.60 7.39 0.40
N GLY A 12 0.95 6.65 -0.50
CA GLY A 12 1.66 5.75 -1.43
C GLY A 12 2.61 6.50 -2.35
N SER A 13 2.22 7.65 -2.90
CA SER A 13 3.09 8.46 -3.76
C SER A 13 4.24 9.11 -2.97
N GLY A 14 3.99 9.54 -1.73
CA GLY A 14 5.03 10.07 -0.84
C GLY A 14 6.11 9.02 -0.56
N LEU A 15 5.70 7.83 -0.14
CA LEU A 15 6.62 6.70 0.09
C LEU A 15 7.38 6.31 -1.18
N ALA A 16 6.70 6.27 -2.33
CA ALA A 16 7.35 5.96 -3.61
C ALA A 16 8.45 6.97 -3.95
N ARG A 17 8.20 8.27 -3.76
CA ARG A 17 9.22 9.32 -3.94
C ARG A 17 10.39 9.15 -2.98
N GLY A 18 10.11 9.00 -1.70
CA GLY A 18 11.13 8.90 -0.66
C GLY A 18 12.05 7.69 -0.88
N TRP A 19 11.46 6.52 -1.04
CA TRP A 19 12.24 5.28 -1.14
C TRP A 19 12.94 5.10 -2.47
N SER A 20 12.36 5.56 -3.59
CA SER A 20 13.06 5.52 -4.88
C SER A 20 14.29 6.43 -4.90
N ARG A 21 14.23 7.59 -4.24
CA ARG A 21 15.39 8.49 -4.07
C ARG A 21 16.50 7.85 -3.23
N LEU A 22 16.14 6.96 -2.31
CA LEU A 22 17.10 6.19 -1.51
C LEU A 22 17.65 4.95 -2.22
N GLY A 23 17.30 4.76 -3.50
CA GLY A 23 17.82 3.67 -4.34
C GLY A 23 17.05 2.36 -4.22
N HIS A 24 15.86 2.36 -3.62
CA HIS A 24 15.00 1.17 -3.62
C HIS A 24 14.28 1.02 -4.97
N SER A 25 14.07 -0.21 -5.40
CA SER A 25 13.19 -0.53 -6.54
C SER A 25 11.74 -0.47 -6.06
N VAL A 26 10.98 0.49 -6.56
CA VAL A 26 9.60 0.70 -6.12
C VAL A 26 8.61 0.39 -7.24
N VAL A 27 7.58 -0.37 -6.92
CA VAL A 27 6.46 -0.67 -7.80
C VAL A 27 5.16 -0.27 -7.12
N ILE A 28 4.37 0.57 -7.78
CA ILE A 28 3.03 0.96 -7.31
C ILE A 28 2.01 -0.02 -7.90
N GLY A 29 1.29 -0.72 -7.04
CA GLY A 29 0.16 -1.56 -7.40
C GLY A 29 -1.13 -0.74 -7.47
N SER A 30 -1.86 -0.85 -8.56
CA SER A 30 -3.13 -0.13 -8.79
C SER A 30 -4.19 -1.04 -9.40
N ARG A 31 -5.47 -0.72 -9.15
CA ARG A 31 -6.62 -1.33 -9.83
C ARG A 31 -6.80 -0.82 -11.28
N ALA A 32 -6.20 0.33 -11.59
CA ALA A 32 -6.24 0.94 -12.92
C ALA A 32 -4.84 1.40 -13.33
N PRO A 33 -3.88 0.48 -13.55
CA PRO A 33 -2.49 0.82 -13.80
C PRO A 33 -2.29 1.62 -15.09
N GLU A 34 -3.19 1.48 -16.06
CA GLU A 34 -3.14 2.16 -17.37
C GLU A 34 -3.67 3.61 -17.33
N SER A 35 -4.07 4.12 -16.15
CA SER A 35 -4.61 5.47 -16.07
C SER A 35 -3.54 6.54 -16.36
N GLU A 36 -3.91 7.55 -17.15
CA GLU A 36 -3.05 8.69 -17.49
C GLU A 36 -2.46 9.34 -16.23
N ARG A 37 -3.30 9.51 -15.19
CA ARG A 37 -2.86 10.05 -13.89
C ARG A 37 -1.68 9.28 -13.29
N LEU A 38 -1.65 7.96 -13.44
CA LEU A 38 -0.54 7.15 -12.91
C LEU A 38 0.70 7.23 -13.79
N GLY A 39 0.52 7.33 -15.10
CA GLY A 39 1.62 7.63 -16.02
C GLY A 39 2.31 8.95 -15.67
N ASP A 40 1.54 10.01 -15.46
CA ASP A 40 2.05 11.31 -15.04
C ASP A 40 2.76 11.25 -13.68
N LEU A 41 2.17 10.56 -12.71
CA LEU A 41 2.76 10.38 -11.39
C LEU A 41 4.13 9.69 -11.46
N VAL A 42 4.24 8.63 -12.23
CA VAL A 42 5.50 7.89 -12.39
C VAL A 42 6.54 8.74 -13.11
N ALA A 43 6.14 9.48 -14.14
CA ALA A 43 7.03 10.41 -14.84
C ALA A 43 7.53 11.52 -13.90
N GLU A 44 6.67 12.06 -13.04
CA GLU A 44 7.04 13.05 -12.02
C GLU A 44 8.02 12.48 -10.98
N ILE A 45 7.75 11.28 -10.45
CA ILE A 45 8.61 10.66 -9.44
C ILE A 45 9.97 10.30 -10.03
N GLY A 46 10.00 9.74 -11.23
CA GLY A 46 11.21 9.26 -11.87
C GLY A 46 11.85 8.06 -11.14
N ASN A 47 13.16 8.02 -11.12
CA ASN A 47 13.98 7.02 -10.40
C ASN A 47 13.63 5.55 -10.70
N GLY A 48 13.01 5.26 -11.87
CA GLY A 48 12.64 3.91 -12.27
C GLY A 48 11.43 3.32 -11.53
N VAL A 49 10.61 4.16 -10.87
CA VAL A 49 9.33 3.72 -10.29
C VAL A 49 8.43 3.19 -11.40
N GLN A 50 7.77 2.07 -11.13
CA GLN A 50 6.87 1.41 -12.06
C GLN A 50 5.45 1.36 -11.49
N VAL A 51 4.46 1.23 -12.38
CA VAL A 51 3.07 0.94 -12.01
C VAL A 51 2.66 -0.37 -12.69
N THR A 52 1.99 -1.23 -11.93
CA THR A 52 1.41 -2.48 -12.44
C THR A 52 0.06 -2.75 -11.76
N SER A 53 -0.58 -3.87 -12.08
CA SER A 53 -1.72 -4.36 -11.30
C SER A 53 -1.32 -4.67 -9.85
N LEU A 54 -2.31 -4.81 -8.96
CA LEU A 54 -2.05 -5.15 -7.55
C LEU A 54 -1.27 -6.47 -7.44
N THR A 55 -1.70 -7.50 -8.16
CA THR A 55 -1.09 -8.83 -8.10
C THR A 55 0.32 -8.86 -8.68
N GLU A 56 0.58 -8.16 -9.77
CA GLU A 56 1.90 -8.09 -10.38
C GLU A 56 2.89 -7.29 -9.54
N SER A 57 2.42 -6.26 -8.84
CA SER A 57 3.30 -5.39 -8.05
C SER A 57 4.04 -6.14 -6.94
N VAL A 58 3.40 -7.15 -6.34
CA VAL A 58 3.97 -7.91 -5.22
C VAL A 58 4.93 -9.01 -5.65
N VAL A 59 5.00 -9.34 -6.93
CA VAL A 59 5.90 -10.37 -7.44
C VAL A 59 7.35 -10.02 -7.11
N ARG A 60 8.01 -10.88 -6.34
CA ARG A 60 9.41 -10.70 -5.86
C ARG A 60 9.61 -9.46 -4.99
N ALA A 61 8.56 -8.93 -4.38
CA ALA A 61 8.72 -7.84 -3.41
C ALA A 61 9.36 -8.37 -2.12
N ASP A 62 10.31 -7.62 -1.57
CA ASP A 62 10.86 -7.88 -0.24
C ASP A 62 9.88 -7.39 0.84
N VAL A 63 9.15 -6.32 0.55
CA VAL A 63 8.14 -5.71 1.43
C VAL A 63 6.95 -5.24 0.59
N VAL A 64 5.76 -5.46 1.12
CA VAL A 64 4.49 -4.95 0.59
C VAL A 64 3.95 -3.87 1.53
N VAL A 65 3.49 -2.76 1.00
CA VAL A 65 2.91 -1.66 1.78
C VAL A 65 1.47 -1.43 1.36
N LEU A 66 0.56 -1.52 2.31
CA LEU A 66 -0.86 -1.23 2.09
C LEU A 66 -1.12 0.26 2.38
N ALA A 67 -1.32 1.04 1.33
CA ALA A 67 -1.52 2.50 1.39
C ALA A 67 -2.75 2.93 0.57
N VAL A 68 -3.83 2.19 0.68
CA VAL A 68 -5.13 2.48 0.06
C VAL A 68 -6.11 3.07 1.09
N PRO A 69 -7.20 3.72 0.66
CA PRO A 69 -8.31 4.05 1.55
C PRO A 69 -8.87 2.79 2.23
N TRP A 70 -9.32 2.93 3.48
CA TRP A 70 -9.82 1.79 4.27
C TRP A 70 -10.88 0.95 3.54
N GLN A 71 -11.81 1.61 2.84
CA GLN A 71 -12.88 0.96 2.09
C GLN A 71 -12.38 0.06 0.94
N ALA A 72 -11.15 0.24 0.53
CA ALA A 72 -10.52 -0.57 -0.52
C ALA A 72 -9.49 -1.57 0.03
N ALA A 73 -9.22 -1.55 1.35
CA ALA A 73 -8.13 -2.31 1.95
C ALA A 73 -8.36 -3.83 1.85
N GLU A 74 -9.54 -4.30 2.24
CA GLU A 74 -9.89 -5.73 2.21
C GLU A 74 -9.74 -6.31 0.79
N GLU A 75 -10.42 -5.71 -0.20
CA GLU A 75 -10.35 -6.15 -1.58
C GLU A 75 -8.92 -6.12 -2.14
N SER A 76 -8.17 -5.06 -1.81
CA SER A 76 -6.80 -4.90 -2.29
C SER A 76 -5.84 -5.95 -1.74
N VAL A 77 -6.08 -6.44 -0.54
CA VAL A 77 -5.28 -7.48 0.08
C VAL A 77 -5.74 -8.87 -0.38
N MET A 78 -7.04 -9.14 -0.36
CA MET A 78 -7.59 -10.45 -0.70
C MET A 78 -7.30 -10.87 -2.14
N VAL A 79 -7.25 -9.93 -3.08
CA VAL A 79 -6.91 -10.22 -4.50
C VAL A 79 -5.49 -10.75 -4.68
N LEU A 80 -4.60 -10.51 -3.71
CA LEU A 80 -3.21 -10.99 -3.78
C LEU A 80 -3.07 -12.49 -3.49
N GLY A 81 -4.06 -13.09 -2.85
CA GLY A 81 -4.04 -14.51 -2.48
C GLY A 81 -3.12 -14.81 -1.30
N ASP A 82 -2.39 -15.91 -1.37
CA ASP A 82 -1.45 -16.33 -0.31
C ASP A 82 -0.21 -15.41 -0.26
N LEU A 83 -0.03 -14.78 0.89
CA LEU A 83 1.08 -13.89 1.18
C LEU A 83 2.10 -14.52 2.15
N SER A 84 2.16 -15.85 2.21
CA SER A 84 3.12 -16.57 3.05
C SER A 84 4.57 -16.16 2.73
N GLY A 85 5.29 -15.75 3.77
CA GLY A 85 6.67 -15.28 3.65
C GLY A 85 6.83 -13.80 3.31
N TYR A 86 5.74 -13.07 3.00
CA TYR A 86 5.81 -11.62 2.82
C TYR A 86 5.71 -10.88 4.15
N THR A 87 6.36 -9.73 4.21
CA THR A 87 6.09 -8.70 5.23
C THR A 87 5.18 -7.65 4.61
N LEU A 88 4.02 -7.41 5.23
CA LEU A 88 3.07 -6.39 4.84
C LEU A 88 3.04 -5.28 5.87
N ILE A 89 3.42 -4.07 5.46
CA ILE A 89 3.28 -2.86 6.28
C ILE A 89 1.88 -2.28 6.04
N ASP A 90 1.05 -2.28 7.07
CA ASP A 90 -0.26 -1.65 7.03
C ASP A 90 -0.17 -0.19 7.45
N ALA A 91 -0.27 0.70 6.46
CA ALA A 91 -0.26 2.15 6.65
C ALA A 91 -1.68 2.77 6.63
N THR A 92 -2.74 1.95 6.65
CA THR A 92 -4.11 2.43 6.59
C THR A 92 -4.59 2.99 7.93
N ASN A 93 -5.66 3.79 7.87
CA ASN A 93 -6.48 4.13 9.02
C ASN A 93 -7.93 3.71 8.74
N PRO A 94 -8.61 3.06 9.69
CA PRO A 94 -9.97 2.55 9.50
C PRO A 94 -11.01 3.69 9.57
N PHE A 95 -10.79 4.78 8.82
CA PHE A 95 -11.73 5.88 8.72
C PHE A 95 -12.73 5.65 7.59
N VAL A 96 -14.01 5.77 7.90
CA VAL A 96 -15.12 5.84 6.95
C VAL A 96 -15.58 7.30 6.86
N LYS A 97 -16.69 7.58 6.17
CA LYS A 97 -17.19 8.95 5.94
C LYS A 97 -16.99 9.88 7.14
N GLY A 98 -16.24 10.95 6.94
CA GLY A 98 -15.76 11.84 7.98
C GLY A 98 -14.63 11.18 8.77
N LEU A 99 -14.53 11.49 10.06
CA LEU A 99 -13.55 10.85 10.96
C LEU A 99 -14.17 9.69 11.76
N ASN A 100 -15.25 9.08 11.24
CA ASN A 100 -15.85 7.92 11.89
C ASN A 100 -14.93 6.69 11.71
N ILE A 101 -14.81 5.90 12.77
CA ILE A 101 -14.04 4.67 12.77
C ILE A 101 -14.89 3.56 12.12
N GLY A 102 -14.34 2.88 11.13
CA GLY A 102 -14.98 1.81 10.36
C GLY A 102 -14.73 0.40 10.90
N VAL A 103 -14.43 0.29 12.20
CA VAL A 103 -14.25 -0.99 12.92
C VAL A 103 -15.08 -0.97 14.21
N ASN A 104 -15.48 -2.14 14.70
CA ASN A 104 -16.18 -2.28 15.96
C ASN A 104 -15.28 -1.97 17.17
N GLN A 105 -15.88 -1.77 18.34
CA GLN A 105 -15.12 -1.41 19.56
C GLN A 105 -14.11 -2.47 20.01
N ASP A 106 -14.37 -3.73 19.67
CA ASP A 106 -13.55 -4.89 20.03
C ASP A 106 -12.59 -5.34 18.92
N GLU A 107 -12.49 -4.57 17.82
CA GLU A 107 -11.66 -4.88 16.65
C GLU A 107 -10.67 -3.77 16.38
N SER A 108 -9.48 -4.11 15.92
CA SER A 108 -8.53 -3.13 15.37
C SER A 108 -8.39 -3.29 13.86
N GLY A 109 -8.16 -2.17 13.15
CA GLY A 109 -7.89 -2.21 11.72
C GLY A 109 -6.68 -3.08 11.36
N GLY A 110 -5.67 -3.10 12.23
CA GLY A 110 -4.48 -3.93 12.02
C GLY A 110 -4.76 -5.43 12.13
N GLU A 111 -5.62 -5.85 13.06
CA GLU A 111 -6.07 -7.25 13.19
C GLU A 111 -6.87 -7.69 11.96
N LEU A 112 -7.79 -6.86 11.48
CA LEU A 112 -8.55 -7.15 10.25
C LEU A 112 -7.62 -7.28 9.03
N VAL A 113 -6.65 -6.39 8.87
CA VAL A 113 -5.66 -6.51 7.79
C VAL A 113 -4.87 -7.81 7.92
N ALA A 114 -4.52 -8.23 9.13
CA ALA A 114 -3.81 -9.50 9.36
C ALA A 114 -4.68 -10.73 9.00
N GLU A 115 -5.98 -10.66 9.23
CA GLU A 115 -6.92 -11.71 8.80
C GLU A 115 -7.01 -11.79 7.26
N TRP A 116 -7.11 -10.64 6.59
CA TRP A 116 -7.20 -10.58 5.13
C TRP A 116 -5.90 -10.99 4.43
N ALA A 117 -4.75 -10.66 5.04
CA ALA A 117 -3.41 -10.92 4.50
C ALA A 117 -2.91 -12.32 4.88
N THR A 118 -3.59 -13.36 4.40
CA THR A 118 -3.31 -14.76 4.74
C THR A 118 -1.83 -15.09 4.58
N GLY A 119 -1.20 -15.51 5.67
CA GLY A 119 0.19 -15.97 5.73
C GLY A 119 1.24 -14.85 5.83
N ALA A 120 0.87 -13.58 5.68
CA ALA A 120 1.81 -12.47 5.80
C ALA A 120 2.20 -12.17 7.26
N ASN A 121 3.41 -11.63 7.42
CA ASN A 121 3.80 -10.95 8.66
C ASN A 121 3.33 -9.49 8.58
N VAL A 122 2.24 -9.16 9.25
CA VAL A 122 1.66 -7.80 9.20
C VAL A 122 2.28 -6.91 10.27
N VAL A 123 2.72 -5.72 9.86
CA VAL A 123 3.28 -4.67 10.72
C VAL A 123 2.45 -3.41 10.56
N LYS A 124 1.80 -2.95 11.61
CA LYS A 124 1.09 -1.66 11.63
C LYS A 124 2.08 -0.53 11.80
N ALA A 125 2.22 0.35 10.80
CA ALA A 125 3.15 1.47 10.84
C ALA A 125 2.72 2.60 9.88
N LEU A 126 3.30 3.80 10.08
CA LEU A 126 3.13 4.99 9.23
C LEU A 126 1.72 5.61 9.23
N ASN A 127 0.75 5.02 9.86
CA ASN A 127 -0.63 5.50 9.90
C ASN A 127 -0.83 6.82 10.68
N ILE A 128 0.14 7.20 11.49
CA ILE A 128 0.15 8.47 12.28
C ILE A 128 1.04 9.53 11.65
N VAL A 129 1.73 9.24 10.55
CA VAL A 129 2.59 10.19 9.85
C VAL A 129 1.76 10.98 8.85
N ASP A 130 1.89 12.29 8.87
CA ASP A 130 1.26 13.14 7.85
C ASP A 130 1.89 12.84 6.49
N ALA A 131 1.05 12.56 5.49
CA ALA A 131 1.50 12.20 4.14
C ALA A 131 2.40 13.27 3.49
N ARG A 132 2.33 14.52 3.96
CA ARG A 132 3.22 15.62 3.50
C ARG A 132 4.66 15.49 4.00
N LEU A 133 4.90 14.61 4.95
CA LEU A 133 6.22 14.35 5.52
C LEU A 133 6.89 13.09 4.94
N LEU A 134 6.16 12.36 4.10
CA LEU A 134 6.61 11.18 3.38
C LEU A 134 7.10 11.59 1.98
#